data_677a378d12382edcec832d94d3887827
#
_entry.id   677a378d12382edcec832d94d3887827
#
_cell.length_a   1.000
_cell.length_b   1.000
_cell.length_c   1.000
_cell.angle_alpha   90.00
_cell.angle_beta   90.00
_cell.angle_gamma   90.00
#
_symmetry.space_group_name_H-M   'P 1'
#
loop_
_entity.id
_entity.type
_entity.pdbx_description
1 polymer ?
#
loop_
_entity_poly.entity_id
_entity_poly.type
_entity_poly.pdbx_seq_one_letter_code
_entity_poly.pdbx_strand_id
1 'polypeptide(L)'
;DQILLVKDDQGLYYIPNQNINTLESLCPGNAYIVFLNSEVSVEFSYPEMISNRQIGISEPINANLSKLADHSIYKTGISTPIIINEFIGDYITGDDLVVFANNIPVGVSEVSGEFPIVISSWEQFETSNYELPGYDTGDEISVKLYRNNEYIDVVSSFSSDYFGTENIITGTIENLQDVSIVNNFRIKDIYPNPFNPLTNISLEINQGGNYSFMVYDMLGQ
;
A
#
# COMPACT_ATOMS: atom_id res chain seq x y z
N ASP A 1 21.74 14.96 8.81
CA ASP A 1 22.23 13.89 7.93
C ASP A 1 22.52 14.43 6.54
N GLN A 2 23.61 13.94 5.92
CA GLN A 2 23.97 14.31 4.55
C GLN A 2 23.23 13.47 3.52
N ILE A 3 22.79 12.28 3.92
CA ILE A 3 22.02 11.35 3.08
C ILE A 3 20.53 11.65 3.20
N LEU A 4 19.89 11.85 2.06
CA LEU A 4 18.44 11.95 1.96
C LEU A 4 17.81 10.56 1.89
N LEU A 5 18.34 9.73 0.99
CA LEU A 5 17.80 8.41 0.66
C LEU A 5 18.90 7.52 0.08
N VAL A 6 18.92 6.26 0.50
CA VAL A 6 19.60 5.17 -0.24
C VAL A 6 18.54 4.16 -0.65
N LYS A 7 18.57 3.72 -1.89
CA LYS A 7 17.67 2.67 -2.40
C LYS A 7 18.41 1.67 -3.26
N ASP A 8 17.89 0.44 -3.30
CA ASP A 8 18.34 -0.61 -4.21
C ASP A 8 17.32 -0.85 -5.34
N ASP A 9 17.60 -1.83 -6.18
CA ASP A 9 16.75 -2.25 -7.28
C ASP A 9 15.58 -3.17 -6.84
N GLN A 10 15.52 -3.55 -5.57
CA GLN A 10 14.46 -4.38 -4.98
C GLN A 10 13.36 -3.54 -4.31
N GLY A 11 13.53 -2.22 -4.24
CA GLY A 11 12.62 -1.31 -3.54
C GLY A 11 12.82 -1.33 -2.03
N LEU A 12 14.06 -1.57 -1.59
CA LEU A 12 14.44 -1.41 -0.18
C LEU A 12 15.10 -0.05 0.01
N TYR A 13 14.88 0.56 1.18
CA TYR A 13 15.24 1.94 1.46
C TYR A 13 15.93 2.13 2.80
N TYR A 14 16.87 3.07 2.81
CA TYR A 14 17.35 3.74 4.01
C TYR A 14 17.03 5.23 3.90
N ILE A 15 16.13 5.73 4.77
CA ILE A 15 15.65 7.12 4.78
C ILE A 15 15.81 7.64 6.22
N PRO A 16 16.98 8.22 6.56
CA PRO A 16 17.34 8.55 7.94
C PRO A 16 16.39 9.56 8.57
N ASN A 17 15.93 10.56 7.83
CA ASN A 17 15.02 11.59 8.34
C ASN A 17 13.61 11.09 8.68
N GLN A 18 13.24 9.91 8.17
CA GLN A 18 11.96 9.24 8.44
C GLN A 18 12.13 8.03 9.35
N ASN A 19 13.36 7.77 9.83
CA ASN A 19 13.70 6.58 10.62
C ASN A 19 13.32 5.26 9.95
N ILE A 20 13.39 5.22 8.61
CA ILE A 20 13.10 4.03 7.81
C ILE A 20 14.40 3.36 7.41
N ASN A 21 14.50 2.05 7.67
CA ASN A 21 15.60 1.21 7.23
C ASN A 21 15.09 -0.19 6.86
N THR A 22 14.53 -0.32 5.65
CA THR A 22 14.17 -1.63 5.08
C THR A 22 15.34 -2.26 4.34
N LEU A 23 16.39 -1.47 4.02
CA LEU A 23 17.61 -1.93 3.36
C LEU A 23 18.50 -2.76 4.27
N GLU A 24 18.40 -2.55 5.61
CA GLU A 24 19.17 -3.19 6.66
C GLU A 24 20.68 -2.97 6.54
N SER A 25 21.31 -3.44 5.45
CA SER A 25 22.75 -3.31 5.21
C SER A 25 23.09 -3.26 3.71
N LEU A 26 24.21 -2.61 3.39
CA LEU A 26 24.76 -2.61 2.04
C LEU A 26 25.53 -3.89 1.77
N CYS A 27 25.10 -4.68 0.78
CA CYS A 27 25.72 -5.94 0.40
C CYS A 27 26.66 -5.75 -0.79
N PRO A 28 27.90 -6.29 -0.75
CA PRO A 28 28.80 -6.26 -1.89
C PRO A 28 28.21 -6.97 -3.11
N GLY A 29 28.26 -6.31 -4.26
CA GLY A 29 27.74 -6.84 -5.53
C GLY A 29 26.35 -6.35 -5.91
N ASN A 30 25.64 -5.68 -5.01
CA ASN A 30 24.37 -5.02 -5.30
C ASN A 30 24.62 -3.59 -5.79
N ALA A 31 23.65 -3.05 -6.53
CA ALA A 31 23.64 -1.67 -6.97
C ALA A 31 22.75 -0.84 -6.02
N TYR A 32 23.20 0.37 -5.71
CA TYR A 32 22.48 1.30 -4.86
C TYR A 32 22.49 2.70 -5.48
N ILE A 33 21.38 3.42 -5.34
CA ILE A 33 21.26 4.82 -5.69
C ILE A 33 21.24 5.63 -4.39
N VAL A 34 22.14 6.61 -4.29
CA VAL A 34 22.26 7.48 -3.10
C VAL A 34 21.86 8.89 -3.49
N PHE A 35 20.88 9.43 -2.79
CA PHE A 35 20.47 10.83 -2.89
C PHE A 35 21.00 11.59 -1.68
N LEU A 36 21.59 12.75 -1.94
CA LEU A 36 22.17 13.61 -0.91
C LEU A 36 21.29 14.83 -0.65
N ASN A 37 21.32 15.31 0.58
CA ASN A 37 20.71 16.58 0.96
C ASN A 37 21.61 17.73 0.45
N SER A 38 21.14 18.44 -0.58
CA SER A 38 21.82 19.59 -1.16
C SER A 38 23.29 19.32 -1.63
N GLU A 39 24.03 20.37 -1.86
CA GLU A 39 25.40 20.32 -2.38
C GLU A 39 26.43 19.90 -1.32
N VAL A 40 26.33 18.66 -0.82
CA VAL A 40 27.34 18.09 0.08
C VAL A 40 28.24 17.10 -0.62
N SER A 41 29.49 17.11 -0.26
CA SER A 41 30.45 16.08 -0.68
C SER A 41 30.45 14.96 0.37
N VAL A 42 30.19 13.74 -0.05
CA VAL A 42 30.25 12.55 0.81
C VAL A 42 31.40 11.68 0.34
N GLU A 43 32.29 11.35 1.26
CA GLU A 43 33.31 10.34 1.02
C GLU A 43 32.72 8.97 1.33
N PHE A 44 32.71 8.09 0.34
CA PHE A 44 32.22 6.73 0.48
C PHE A 44 33.38 5.75 0.34
N SER A 45 33.61 4.95 1.39
CA SER A 45 34.62 3.89 1.36
C SER A 45 33.94 2.54 1.51
N TYR A 46 34.23 1.62 0.57
CA TYR A 46 33.86 0.23 0.74
C TYR A 46 34.75 -0.42 1.80
N PRO A 47 34.19 -1.22 2.73
CA PRO A 47 35.03 -2.03 3.59
C PRO A 47 35.89 -2.99 2.75
N GLU A 48 37.12 -3.24 3.19
CA GLU A 48 38.02 -4.17 2.50
C GLU A 48 37.34 -5.52 2.31
N MET A 49 37.31 -6.01 1.07
CA MET A 49 36.66 -7.27 0.74
C MET A 49 37.38 -8.43 1.41
N ILE A 50 36.75 -9.04 2.40
CA ILE A 50 37.10 -10.39 2.82
C ILE A 50 36.68 -11.32 1.68
N SER A 51 37.64 -11.94 1.02
CA SER A 51 37.50 -12.76 -0.19
C SER A 51 36.70 -14.04 0.04
N ASN A 52 35.37 -13.96 0.10
CA ASN A 52 34.49 -15.09 -0.15
C ASN A 52 33.31 -14.58 -1.00
N ARG A 53 33.57 -14.38 -2.29
CA ARG A 53 32.56 -14.10 -3.29
C ARG A 53 31.67 -15.32 -3.50
N GLN A 54 30.54 -15.42 -2.85
CA GLN A 54 29.39 -16.03 -3.48
C GLN A 54 28.70 -14.93 -4.28
N ILE A 55 28.90 -14.93 -5.59
CA ILE A 55 28.06 -14.16 -6.51
C ILE A 55 26.71 -14.86 -6.46
N GLY A 56 25.79 -14.35 -5.66
CA GLY A 56 24.38 -14.67 -5.78
C GLY A 56 23.93 -14.14 -7.14
N ILE A 57 23.66 -15.04 -8.07
CA ILE A 57 22.92 -14.70 -9.28
C ILE A 57 21.51 -14.35 -8.77
N SER A 58 21.20 -13.05 -8.70
CA SER A 58 19.83 -12.63 -8.46
C SER A 58 18.98 -13.18 -9.61
N GLU A 59 17.94 -13.93 -9.26
CA GLU A 59 16.97 -14.39 -10.26
C GLU A 59 16.38 -13.17 -10.98
N PRO A 60 16.07 -13.29 -12.29
CA PRO A 60 15.51 -12.17 -13.04
C PRO A 60 14.21 -11.71 -12.39
N ILE A 61 14.13 -10.41 -12.17
CA ILE A 61 13.12 -9.71 -11.38
C ILE A 61 11.84 -9.55 -12.19
N ASN A 62 11.09 -10.62 -12.38
CA ASN A 62 9.75 -10.62 -12.94
C ASN A 62 8.72 -11.18 -11.96
N ALA A 63 8.95 -10.99 -10.66
CA ALA A 63 7.99 -11.43 -9.67
C ALA A 63 6.79 -10.48 -9.66
N ASN A 64 5.63 -11.04 -9.97
CA ASN A 64 4.37 -10.37 -9.67
C ASN A 64 4.28 -10.13 -8.16
N LEU A 65 4.30 -8.88 -7.73
CA LEU A 65 4.28 -8.47 -6.33
C LEU A 65 2.88 -8.42 -5.75
N SER A 66 1.88 -8.40 -6.63
CA SER A 66 0.50 -8.24 -6.25
C SER A 66 -0.13 -9.60 -5.97
N LYS A 67 -0.73 -9.76 -4.80
CA LYS A 67 -1.70 -10.85 -4.52
C LYS A 67 -3.04 -10.59 -5.23
N LEU A 68 -3.16 -9.46 -5.92
CA LEU A 68 -4.37 -9.02 -6.60
C LEU A 68 -4.54 -9.87 -7.86
N ALA A 69 -5.65 -10.60 -7.95
CA ALA A 69 -5.90 -11.56 -9.03
C ALA A 69 -5.92 -10.93 -10.43
N ASP A 70 -6.21 -9.63 -10.52
CA ASP A 70 -6.45 -8.93 -11.79
C ASP A 70 -5.36 -7.93 -12.19
N HIS A 71 -4.36 -7.67 -11.34
CA HIS A 71 -3.33 -6.67 -11.61
C HIS A 71 -1.94 -7.16 -11.25
N SER A 72 -1.01 -6.98 -12.18
CA SER A 72 0.39 -7.31 -11.98
C SER A 72 1.18 -6.03 -11.72
N ILE A 73 1.87 -5.97 -10.59
CA ILE A 73 2.84 -4.94 -10.26
C ILE A 73 4.22 -5.55 -10.41
N TYR A 74 5.10 -4.92 -11.19
CA TYR A 74 6.41 -5.46 -11.53
C TYR A 74 7.51 -4.64 -10.89
N LYS A 75 8.54 -5.32 -10.37
CA LYS A 75 9.79 -4.66 -9.98
C LYS A 75 10.57 -4.33 -11.24
N THR A 76 10.65 -3.06 -11.56
CA THR A 76 11.36 -2.56 -12.76
C THR A 76 12.81 -2.17 -12.48
N GLY A 77 13.20 -2.19 -11.19
CA GLY A 77 14.52 -1.77 -10.74
C GLY A 77 14.60 -0.28 -10.34
N ILE A 78 13.62 0.52 -10.74
CA ILE A 78 13.53 1.95 -10.35
C ILE A 78 12.21 2.16 -9.61
N SER A 79 12.29 2.69 -8.40
CA SER A 79 11.11 2.92 -7.57
C SER A 79 11.16 4.24 -6.81
N THR A 80 10.00 4.79 -6.50
CA THR A 80 9.83 5.93 -5.58
C THR A 80 9.11 5.45 -4.33
N PRO A 81 9.66 5.68 -3.13
CA PRO A 81 8.98 5.36 -1.88
C PRO A 81 7.84 6.35 -1.63
N ILE A 82 6.65 5.81 -1.40
CA ILE A 82 5.52 6.53 -0.83
C ILE A 82 5.39 6.10 0.62
N ILE A 83 5.49 7.06 1.54
CA ILE A 83 5.50 6.84 2.97
C ILE A 83 4.17 7.31 3.54
N ILE A 84 3.37 6.38 4.04
CA ILE A 84 2.12 6.66 4.73
C ILE A 84 2.43 6.78 6.21
N ASN A 85 2.44 8.02 6.71
CA ASN A 85 2.76 8.32 8.10
C ASN A 85 1.62 7.98 9.06
N GLU A 86 0.38 8.06 8.59
CA GLU A 86 -0.81 7.85 9.40
C GLU A 86 -1.96 7.38 8.51
N PHE A 87 -2.80 6.52 9.07
CA PHE A 87 -4.08 6.12 8.50
C PHE A 87 -5.19 6.48 9.48
N ILE A 88 -6.06 7.42 9.09
CA ILE A 88 -7.20 7.88 9.88
C ILE A 88 -8.45 7.13 9.43
N GLY A 89 -9.19 6.56 10.37
CA GLY A 89 -10.41 5.79 10.09
C GLY A 89 -10.19 4.28 10.14
N ASP A 90 -11.15 3.54 9.59
CA ASP A 90 -11.18 2.09 9.73
C ASP A 90 -10.36 1.36 8.67
N TYR A 91 -9.39 0.60 9.13
CA TYR A 91 -8.66 -0.39 8.34
C TYR A 91 -8.65 -1.74 9.07
N ILE A 92 -8.36 -2.79 8.35
CA ILE A 92 -8.16 -4.14 8.92
C ILE A 92 -6.72 -4.54 8.63
N THR A 93 -6.00 -5.04 9.64
CA THR A 93 -4.69 -5.64 9.42
C THR A 93 -4.78 -6.76 8.40
N GLY A 94 -3.98 -6.70 7.36
CA GLY A 94 -4.04 -7.60 6.21
C GLY A 94 -4.76 -7.03 4.99
N ASP A 95 -5.39 -5.84 5.09
CA ASP A 95 -5.78 -5.08 3.90
C ASP A 95 -4.54 -4.68 3.11
N ASP A 96 -4.69 -4.48 1.80
CA ASP A 96 -3.61 -3.94 0.97
C ASP A 96 -3.87 -2.46 0.63
N LEU A 97 -2.84 -1.62 0.76
CA LEU A 97 -2.80 -0.28 0.18
C LEU A 97 -2.18 -0.36 -1.20
N VAL A 98 -2.92 0.03 -2.22
CA VAL A 98 -2.50 -0.01 -3.62
C VAL A 98 -2.33 1.40 -4.15
N VAL A 99 -1.13 1.71 -4.62
CA VAL A 99 -0.79 2.99 -5.26
C VAL A 99 -1.03 2.87 -6.76
N PHE A 100 -1.68 3.88 -7.31
CA PHE A 100 -1.95 4.00 -8.74
C PHE A 100 -1.24 5.22 -9.31
N ALA A 101 -0.75 5.06 -10.54
CA ALA A 101 -0.37 6.14 -11.45
C ALA A 101 -1.45 6.23 -12.53
N ASN A 102 -2.21 7.32 -12.57
CA ASN A 102 -3.38 7.53 -13.45
C ASN A 102 -4.37 6.36 -13.42
N ASN A 103 -4.41 5.31 -13.18
CA ASN A 103 -5.26 4.11 -13.07
C ASN A 103 -4.47 2.80 -13.21
N ILE A 104 -3.15 2.89 -13.33
CA ILE A 104 -2.28 1.71 -13.39
C ILE A 104 -1.75 1.45 -11.97
N PRO A 105 -1.94 0.26 -11.40
CA PRO A 105 -1.37 -0.06 -10.10
C PRO A 105 0.16 -0.19 -10.22
N VAL A 106 0.88 0.57 -9.41
CA VAL A 106 2.35 0.68 -9.50
C VAL A 106 3.07 0.32 -8.20
N GLY A 107 2.33 0.20 -7.09
CA GLY A 107 2.88 -0.19 -5.80
C GLY A 107 1.82 -0.79 -4.89
N VAL A 108 2.23 -1.67 -3.99
CA VAL A 108 1.35 -2.30 -2.99
C VAL A 108 2.11 -2.58 -1.70
N SER A 109 1.42 -2.40 -0.58
CA SER A 109 1.90 -2.81 0.74
C SER A 109 0.74 -3.23 1.62
N GLU A 110 0.94 -4.25 2.43
CA GLU A 110 -0.05 -4.70 3.42
C GLU A 110 -0.13 -3.72 4.60
N VAL A 111 -1.33 -3.46 5.07
CA VAL A 111 -1.58 -2.69 6.30
C VAL A 111 -1.27 -3.57 7.51
N SER A 112 -0.11 -3.37 8.11
CA SER A 112 0.34 -4.12 9.30
C SER A 112 -0.27 -3.61 10.60
N GLY A 113 -0.78 -2.36 10.60
CA GLY A 113 -1.20 -1.63 11.79
C GLY A 113 -0.07 -0.84 12.46
N GLU A 114 1.15 -0.94 11.97
CA GLU A 114 2.30 -0.15 12.39
C GLU A 114 2.61 0.92 11.33
N PHE A 115 2.91 2.14 11.76
CA PHE A 115 3.25 3.26 10.89
C PHE A 115 4.65 3.80 11.21
N PRO A 116 5.36 4.33 10.22
CA PRO A 116 4.96 4.53 8.83
C PRO A 116 4.93 3.24 7.99
N ILE A 117 4.03 3.18 7.00
CA ILE A 117 4.03 2.14 5.97
C ILE A 117 4.77 2.69 4.74
N VAL A 118 5.70 1.91 4.20
CA VAL A 118 6.45 2.27 2.99
C VAL A 118 5.95 1.44 1.81
N ILE A 119 5.56 2.13 0.75
CA ILE A 119 5.09 1.51 -0.49
C ILE A 119 6.09 1.83 -1.60
N SER A 120 6.73 0.80 -2.15
CA SER A 120 7.59 0.94 -3.32
C SER A 120 6.73 1.06 -4.57
N SER A 121 6.72 2.24 -5.18
CA SER A 121 6.01 2.50 -6.44
C SER A 121 7.00 2.45 -7.59
N TRP A 122 6.71 1.62 -8.60
CA TRP A 122 7.66 1.26 -9.65
C TRP A 122 7.47 2.13 -10.89
N GLU A 123 8.58 2.67 -11.39
CA GLU A 123 8.64 3.42 -12.65
C GLU A 123 8.48 2.47 -13.84
N GLN A 124 7.89 2.93 -14.94
CA GLN A 124 7.80 2.18 -16.19
C GLN A 124 9.21 1.84 -16.71
N PHE A 125 9.35 0.64 -17.22
CA PHE A 125 10.58 0.21 -17.87
C PHE A 125 10.29 -0.19 -19.31
N GLU A 126 10.92 0.51 -20.26
CA GLU A 126 10.76 0.25 -21.69
C GLU A 126 12.12 0.05 -22.35
N THR A 127 12.19 -0.96 -23.20
CA THR A 127 13.29 -1.20 -24.13
C THR A 127 12.73 -1.48 -25.53
N SER A 128 13.58 -1.57 -26.54
CA SER A 128 13.15 -1.86 -27.92
C SER A 128 12.32 -3.13 -28.10
N ASN A 129 12.37 -4.08 -27.13
CA ASN A 129 11.74 -5.40 -27.25
C ASN A 129 10.92 -5.82 -26.03
N TYR A 130 10.87 -4.99 -25.00
CA TYR A 130 10.25 -5.36 -23.74
C TYR A 130 9.78 -4.12 -22.97
N GLU A 131 8.55 -4.18 -22.45
CA GLU A 131 7.92 -3.13 -21.67
C GLU A 131 7.34 -3.72 -20.38
N LEU A 132 7.60 -3.07 -19.26
CA LEU A 132 6.94 -3.34 -17.99
C LEU A 132 6.17 -2.11 -17.56
N PRO A 133 4.88 -2.25 -17.21
CA PRO A 133 4.08 -1.14 -16.77
C PRO A 133 4.58 -0.58 -15.43
N GLY A 134 4.44 0.70 -15.26
CA GLY A 134 4.80 1.46 -14.08
C GLY A 134 4.32 2.89 -14.22
N TYR A 135 4.78 3.78 -13.35
CA TYR A 135 4.50 5.20 -13.46
C TYR A 135 5.49 5.90 -14.40
N ASP A 136 5.03 6.98 -15.02
CA ASP A 136 5.87 7.97 -15.67
C ASP A 136 5.96 9.25 -14.83
N THR A 137 7.01 10.03 -15.06
CA THR A 137 7.12 11.36 -14.46
C THR A 137 5.95 12.25 -14.88
N GLY A 138 5.23 12.80 -13.90
CA GLY A 138 4.05 13.62 -14.11
C GLY A 138 2.72 12.87 -14.02
N ASP A 139 2.75 11.57 -13.81
CA ASP A 139 1.52 10.80 -13.53
C ASP A 139 0.93 11.17 -12.18
N GLU A 140 -0.38 11.27 -12.11
CA GLU A 140 -1.12 11.55 -10.89
C GLU A 140 -1.13 10.35 -9.95
N ILE A 141 -0.85 10.62 -8.67
CA ILE A 141 -0.81 9.62 -7.62
C ILE A 141 -2.18 9.49 -6.98
N SER A 142 -2.69 8.27 -6.89
CA SER A 142 -3.83 7.96 -6.05
C SER A 142 -3.59 6.67 -5.27
N VAL A 143 -4.29 6.52 -4.14
CA VAL A 143 -4.22 5.31 -3.31
C VAL A 143 -5.61 4.78 -3.08
N LYS A 144 -5.73 3.46 -3.11
CA LYS A 144 -6.96 2.77 -2.75
C LYS A 144 -6.66 1.68 -1.74
N LEU A 145 -7.61 1.44 -0.85
CA LEU A 145 -7.58 0.27 0.02
C LEU A 145 -8.18 -0.92 -0.74
N TYR A 146 -7.52 -2.07 -0.68
CA TYR A 146 -8.03 -3.30 -1.29
C TYR A 146 -8.38 -4.30 -0.22
N ARG A 147 -9.63 -4.72 -0.21
CA ARG A 147 -10.22 -5.63 0.77
C ARG A 147 -11.25 -6.53 0.09
N ASN A 148 -11.22 -7.84 0.37
CA ASN A 148 -12.23 -8.80 -0.13
C ASN A 148 -12.46 -8.74 -1.65
N ASN A 149 -11.39 -8.55 -2.44
CA ASN A 149 -11.43 -8.42 -3.90
C ASN A 149 -12.13 -7.14 -4.41
N GLU A 150 -12.23 -6.11 -3.57
CA GLU A 150 -12.81 -4.82 -3.93
C GLU A 150 -11.87 -3.67 -3.59
N TYR A 151 -11.85 -2.66 -4.45
CA TYR A 151 -11.16 -1.40 -4.18
C TYR A 151 -12.09 -0.45 -3.44
N ILE A 152 -11.59 0.11 -2.36
CA ILE A 152 -12.24 1.13 -1.55
C ILE A 152 -11.49 2.44 -1.76
N ASP A 153 -12.19 3.47 -2.20
CA ASP A 153 -11.61 4.79 -2.36
C ASP A 153 -11.32 5.40 -0.99
N VAL A 154 -10.13 5.96 -0.85
CA VAL A 154 -9.68 6.67 0.35
C VAL A 154 -9.26 8.09 -0.03
N VAL A 155 -9.33 8.99 0.92
CA VAL A 155 -8.77 10.34 0.76
C VAL A 155 -7.31 10.29 1.16
N SER A 156 -6.44 10.75 0.28
CA SER A 156 -5.01 10.86 0.54
C SER A 156 -4.57 12.30 0.48
N SER A 157 -3.59 12.65 1.31
CA SER A 157 -2.92 13.96 1.29
C SER A 157 -1.42 13.71 1.27
N PHE A 158 -0.79 14.00 0.14
CA PHE A 158 0.63 13.76 -0.10
C PHE A 158 1.43 15.06 -0.21
N SER A 159 2.76 14.97 0.02
CA SER A 159 3.70 16.06 -0.22
C SER A 159 3.75 16.46 -1.70
N SER A 160 3.46 15.53 -2.60
CA SER A 160 3.27 15.75 -4.03
C SER A 160 2.13 14.87 -4.56
N ASP A 161 1.32 15.43 -5.43
CA ASP A 161 0.24 14.71 -6.12
C ASP A 161 0.72 14.01 -7.39
N TYR A 162 2.00 14.18 -7.78
CA TYR A 162 2.55 13.66 -9.03
C TYR A 162 3.89 12.98 -8.82
N PHE A 163 4.11 11.89 -9.57
CA PHE A 163 5.40 11.21 -9.64
C PHE A 163 6.48 12.07 -10.32
N GLY A 164 7.74 11.86 -9.90
CA GLY A 164 8.90 12.52 -10.48
C GLY A 164 9.18 13.94 -9.97
N THR A 165 8.34 14.49 -9.10
CA THR A 165 8.54 15.81 -8.47
C THR A 165 9.43 15.72 -7.24
N GLU A 166 9.36 14.61 -6.51
CA GLU A 166 10.11 14.35 -5.29
C GLU A 166 10.71 12.95 -5.31
N ASN A 167 11.86 12.77 -4.62
CA ASN A 167 12.50 11.45 -4.47
C ASN A 167 11.87 10.60 -3.38
N ILE A 168 11.11 11.22 -2.48
CA ILE A 168 10.38 10.62 -1.38
C ILE A 168 9.05 11.35 -1.29
N ILE A 169 7.96 10.62 -1.35
CA ILE A 169 6.61 11.18 -1.22
C ILE A 169 6.07 10.74 0.14
N THR A 170 5.63 11.70 0.94
CA THR A 170 5.08 11.42 2.28
C THR A 170 3.64 11.87 2.35
N GLY A 171 2.84 11.17 3.12
CA GLY A 171 1.44 11.57 3.26
C GLY A 171 0.67 10.83 4.34
N THR A 172 -0.60 11.12 4.38
CA THR A 172 -1.60 10.51 5.26
C THR A 172 -2.76 9.99 4.42
N ILE A 173 -3.42 8.99 4.93
CA ILE A 173 -4.63 8.41 4.32
C ILE A 173 -5.77 8.56 5.31
N GLU A 174 -6.94 8.93 4.80
CA GLU A 174 -8.17 8.97 5.55
C GLU A 174 -9.24 8.14 4.85
N ASN A 175 -9.74 7.13 5.55
CA ASN A 175 -10.91 6.38 5.13
C ASN A 175 -12.15 7.05 5.70
N LEU A 176 -12.77 7.93 4.89
CA LEU A 176 -14.02 8.62 5.24
C LEU A 176 -15.27 7.74 5.09
N GLN A 177 -15.11 6.58 4.48
CA GLN A 177 -16.20 5.64 4.55
C GLN A 177 -16.27 5.20 6.01
N ASP A 178 -17.30 5.66 6.72
CA ASP A 178 -17.87 4.79 7.72
C ASP A 178 -17.78 3.40 7.13
N VAL A 179 -17.14 2.45 7.82
CA VAL A 179 -17.40 1.05 7.50
C VAL A 179 -18.90 0.96 7.58
N SER A 180 -19.56 1.35 6.49
CA SER A 180 -20.89 0.86 6.27
C SER A 180 -20.62 -0.62 6.35
N ILE A 181 -20.86 -1.19 7.51
CA ILE A 181 -21.05 -2.59 7.70
C ILE A 181 -21.81 -2.95 6.45
N VAL A 182 -21.08 -3.50 5.45
CA VAL A 182 -21.68 -3.90 4.19
C VAL A 182 -22.85 -4.67 4.70
N ASN A 183 -24.07 -4.16 4.43
CA ASN A 183 -25.27 -4.72 5.03
C ASN A 183 -25.35 -6.15 4.51
N ASN A 184 -24.53 -7.02 5.13
CA ASN A 184 -24.50 -8.45 4.85
C ASN A 184 -25.82 -9.09 5.27
N PHE A 185 -26.69 -8.25 5.85
CA PHE A 185 -28.07 -8.64 6.11
C PHE A 185 -29.03 -7.47 5.85
N ARG A 186 -30.23 -7.81 5.44
CA ARG A 186 -31.34 -6.90 5.26
C ARG A 186 -32.59 -7.49 5.89
N ILE A 187 -33.35 -6.66 6.63
CA ILE A 187 -34.70 -7.06 7.03
C ILE A 187 -35.56 -6.98 5.77
N LYS A 188 -36.06 -8.14 5.32
CA LYS A 188 -36.86 -8.26 4.11
C LYS A 188 -38.31 -7.98 4.37
N ASP A 189 -38.82 -8.52 5.49
CA ASP A 189 -40.22 -8.37 5.88
C ASP A 189 -40.40 -8.60 7.38
N ILE A 190 -41.41 -7.91 7.94
CA ILE A 190 -41.89 -8.11 9.32
C ILE A 190 -43.40 -8.26 9.21
N TYR A 191 -43.91 -9.47 9.32
CA TYR A 191 -45.34 -9.72 9.15
C TYR A 191 -45.86 -10.79 10.13
N PRO A 192 -47.06 -10.58 10.71
CA PRO A 192 -47.88 -9.38 10.65
C PRO A 192 -47.33 -8.22 11.50
N ASN A 193 -47.54 -7.00 11.03
CA ASN A 193 -47.27 -5.79 11.79
C ASN A 193 -48.45 -4.84 11.66
N PRO A 194 -49.22 -4.55 12.74
CA PRO A 194 -48.99 -4.93 14.14
C PRO A 194 -49.12 -6.44 14.39
N PHE A 195 -48.32 -6.96 15.32
CA PHE A 195 -48.30 -8.37 15.67
C PHE A 195 -49.40 -8.73 16.70
N ASN A 196 -49.92 -9.98 16.62
CA ASN A 196 -50.84 -10.51 17.62
C ASN A 196 -50.92 -12.06 17.53
N PRO A 197 -50.38 -12.82 18.46
CA PRO A 197 -49.32 -12.53 19.44
C PRO A 197 -47.92 -12.76 18.88
N LEU A 198 -47.76 -13.10 17.61
CA LEU A 198 -46.52 -13.47 16.95
C LEU A 198 -46.30 -12.61 15.69
N THR A 199 -45.04 -12.30 15.40
CA THR A 199 -44.59 -11.78 14.11
C THR A 199 -43.40 -12.57 13.60
N ASN A 200 -43.29 -12.65 12.29
CA ASN A 200 -42.11 -13.23 11.62
C ASN A 200 -41.25 -12.09 11.09
N ILE A 201 -39.96 -12.20 11.32
CA ILE A 201 -38.94 -11.29 10.78
C ILE A 201 -38.13 -12.07 9.76
N SER A 202 -38.21 -11.68 8.51
CA SER A 202 -37.44 -12.29 7.43
C SER A 202 -36.17 -11.49 7.22
N LEU A 203 -35.04 -12.16 7.32
CA LEU A 203 -33.71 -11.56 7.08
C LEU A 203 -33.12 -12.16 5.81
N GLU A 204 -32.48 -11.32 5.01
CA GLU A 204 -31.63 -11.72 3.91
C GLU A 204 -30.18 -11.54 4.37
N ILE A 205 -29.42 -12.64 4.40
CA ILE A 205 -28.03 -12.66 4.86
C ILE A 205 -27.18 -13.13 3.68
N ASN A 206 -26.29 -12.27 3.21
CA ASN A 206 -25.47 -12.50 2.02
C ASN A 206 -24.10 -13.11 2.33
N GLN A 207 -23.69 -13.09 3.59
CA GLN A 207 -22.39 -13.63 4.01
C GLN A 207 -22.51 -14.37 5.33
N GLY A 208 -21.78 -15.47 5.49
CA GLY A 208 -21.71 -16.20 6.76
C GLY A 208 -21.00 -15.38 7.83
N GLY A 209 -21.52 -15.36 9.06
CA GLY A 209 -20.95 -14.60 10.17
C GLY A 209 -21.78 -14.71 11.45
N ASN A 210 -21.35 -14.03 12.51
CA ASN A 210 -22.09 -13.90 13.75
C ASN A 210 -22.93 -12.63 13.70
N TYR A 211 -24.24 -12.79 13.82
CA TYR A 211 -25.20 -11.70 13.83
C TYR A 211 -25.88 -11.60 15.18
N SER A 212 -26.09 -10.38 15.66
CA SER A 212 -26.84 -10.09 16.88
C SER A 212 -28.12 -9.37 16.52
N PHE A 213 -29.24 -9.85 17.05
CA PHE A 213 -30.55 -9.25 16.85
C PHE A 213 -31.11 -8.83 18.22
N MET A 214 -31.45 -7.55 18.36
CA MET A 214 -32.00 -6.99 19.59
C MET A 214 -33.30 -6.29 19.28
N VAL A 215 -34.30 -6.52 20.13
CA VAL A 215 -35.61 -5.89 20.04
C VAL A 215 -35.80 -5.02 21.29
N TYR A 216 -36.12 -3.77 21.09
CA TYR A 216 -36.37 -2.81 22.16
C TYR A 216 -37.85 -2.38 22.11
N ASP A 217 -38.42 -2.11 23.28
CA ASP A 217 -39.69 -1.43 23.38
C ASP A 217 -39.54 0.09 23.06
N MET A 218 -40.65 0.81 23.10
CA MET A 218 -40.65 2.27 22.84
C MET A 218 -39.90 3.08 23.90
N LEU A 219 -39.51 2.47 25.02
CA LEU A 219 -38.73 3.07 26.10
C LEU A 219 -37.25 2.69 26.02
N GLY A 220 -36.86 1.84 25.05
CA GLY A 220 -35.51 1.39 24.86
C GLY A 220 -35.09 0.28 25.83
N GLN A 221 -36.02 -0.48 26.37
CA GLN A 221 -35.77 -1.60 27.31
C GLN A 221 -35.92 -2.94 26.62
#